data_97064cc2a53f72a6d10ab00b48cd4c0a
#
_entry.id   97064cc2a53f72a6d10ab00b48cd4c0a
#
_cell.length_a   1.000
_cell.length_b   1.000
_cell.length_c   1.000
_cell.angle_alpha   90.00
_cell.angle_beta   90.00
_cell.angle_gamma   90.00
#
_symmetry.space_group_name_H-M   'P 1'
#
loop_
_entity.id
_entity.type
_entity.pdbx_description
1 polymer ?
#
loop_
_entity_poly.entity_id
_entity_poly.type
_entity_poly.pdbx_seq_one_letter_code
_entity_poly.pdbx_strand_id
1 'polypeptide(L)'
;MFCGRRDGTIGGVASFLVETHVVQGGRGQFTTAIDELRAALREMATLDSQVRHVRSYLVPGDELGFHVVEADSSDAVIRLAKLAGIEVERIVSAIDIDPDRRSE
;
A
#
# COMPACT_ATOMS: atom_id res chain seq x y z
N MET A 1 -15.65 -4.90 20.43
CA MET A 1 -15.42 -4.77 20.16
C MET A 1 -15.08 -4.68 19.84
N PHE A 2 -14.80 -4.72 19.72
CA PHE A 2 -14.37 -4.52 19.39
C PHE A 2 -14.05 -4.64 18.80
N CYS A 3 -14.12 -4.72 18.45
CA CYS A 3 -13.70 -4.88 17.90
C CYS A 3 -13.22 -4.89 17.14
N GLY A 4 -13.51 -5.13 16.83
CA GLY A 4 -13.08 -5.24 15.84
C GLY A 4 -12.03 -4.95 15.18
N ARG A 5 -11.47 -4.60 15.25
CA ARG A 5 -10.62 -4.32 14.74
C ARG A 5 -9.68 -5.10 14.81
N ARG A 6 -9.66 -6.02 14.99
CA ARG A 6 -8.90 -6.79 15.09
C ARG A 6 -8.36 -7.34 13.95
N ASP A 7 -8.61 -7.65 12.99
CA ASP A 7 -8.11 -8.09 11.72
C ASP A 7 -7.26 -7.06 11.04
N GLY A 8 -6.46 -6.32 11.75
CA GLY A 8 -5.60 -5.31 11.18
C GLY A 8 -6.27 -3.97 11.00
N THR A 9 -7.51 -3.86 11.41
CA THR A 9 -8.23 -2.62 11.27
C THR A 9 -8.17 -1.85 12.56
N ILE A 10 -7.63 -0.65 12.53
CA ILE A 10 -7.54 0.22 13.67
C ILE A 10 -8.12 1.56 13.26
N GLY A 11 -9.21 1.96 13.91
CA GLY A 11 -9.84 3.22 13.56
C GLY A 11 -10.37 3.24 12.15
N GLY A 12 -10.74 2.09 11.60
CA GLY A 12 -11.27 2.01 10.26
C GLY A 12 -10.22 1.88 9.18
N VAL A 13 -8.97 1.63 9.56
CA VAL A 13 -7.87 1.55 8.61
C VAL A 13 -7.44 0.10 8.45
N ALA A 14 -7.22 -0.33 7.23
CA ALA A 14 -6.76 -1.67 6.91
C ALA A 14 -5.52 -1.59 6.04
N SER A 15 -4.79 -2.69 5.97
CA SER A 15 -3.59 -2.78 5.15
C SER A 15 -3.91 -3.40 3.80
N PHE A 16 -3.24 -2.91 2.78
CA PHE A 16 -3.40 -3.39 1.41
C PHE A 16 -2.05 -3.56 0.76
N LEU A 17 -1.93 -4.58 -0.07
CA LEU A 17 -0.77 -4.76 -0.92
C LEU A 17 -1.16 -4.31 -2.33
N VAL A 18 -0.39 -3.38 -2.86
CA VAL A 18 -0.56 -2.90 -4.22
C VAL A 18 0.54 -3.56 -5.04
N GLU A 19 0.17 -4.49 -5.88
CA GLU A 19 1.12 -5.28 -6.66
C GLU A 19 1.30 -4.65 -8.03
N THR A 20 2.56 -4.45 -8.43
CA THR A 20 2.89 -3.87 -9.73
C THR A 20 3.91 -4.75 -10.43
N HIS A 21 3.97 -4.63 -11.75
CA HIS A 21 4.96 -5.33 -12.55
C HIS A 21 6.19 -4.42 -12.70
N VAL A 22 7.37 -4.99 -12.44
CA VAL A 22 8.62 -4.25 -12.55
C VAL A 22 9.57 -5.05 -13.44
N VAL A 23 9.86 -4.51 -14.62
CA VAL A 23 10.71 -5.23 -15.57
C VAL A 23 12.12 -5.35 -15.02
N GLN A 24 12.87 -6.28 -15.58
CA GLN A 24 14.29 -6.43 -15.26
C GLN A 24 14.99 -5.09 -15.46
N GLY A 25 15.80 -4.73 -14.49
CA GLY A 25 16.49 -3.46 -14.55
C GLY A 25 15.63 -2.26 -14.22
N GLY A 26 14.38 -2.49 -13.80
CA GLY A 26 13.44 -1.41 -13.52
C GLY A 26 13.50 -0.84 -12.11
N ARG A 27 14.60 -1.08 -11.39
CA ARG A 27 14.72 -0.61 -10.02
C ARG A 27 14.58 0.91 -9.91
N GLY A 28 15.17 1.62 -10.87
CA GLY A 28 15.07 3.09 -10.87
C GLY A 28 13.64 3.54 -11.09
N GLN A 29 12.92 2.87 -11.99
CA GLN A 29 11.53 3.19 -12.22
C GLN A 29 10.67 2.90 -11.00
N PHE A 30 10.99 1.82 -10.29
CA PHE A 30 10.25 1.49 -9.08
C PHE A 30 10.48 2.54 -8.00
N THR A 31 11.73 3.00 -7.85
CA THR A 31 12.05 4.05 -6.89
C THR A 31 11.33 5.34 -7.23
N THR A 32 11.27 5.68 -8.54
CA THR A 32 10.52 6.85 -8.98
C THR A 32 9.04 6.71 -8.65
N ALA A 33 8.49 5.51 -8.82
CA ALA A 33 7.09 5.27 -8.49
C ALA A 33 6.82 5.51 -7.00
N ILE A 34 7.78 5.17 -6.14
CA ILE A 34 7.64 5.45 -4.72
C ILE A 34 7.54 6.96 -4.47
N ASP A 35 8.37 7.73 -5.16
CA ASP A 35 8.33 9.19 -5.02
C ASP A 35 6.99 9.73 -5.47
N GLU A 36 6.46 9.20 -6.56
CA GLU A 36 5.17 9.62 -7.08
C GLU A 36 4.04 9.22 -6.13
N LEU A 37 4.18 8.05 -5.53
CA LEU A 37 3.20 7.59 -4.55
C LEU A 37 3.16 8.55 -3.36
N ARG A 38 4.32 8.99 -2.89
CA ARG A 38 4.39 9.89 -1.76
C ARG A 38 3.84 11.27 -2.10
N ALA A 39 4.07 11.72 -3.33
CA ALA A 39 3.50 12.99 -3.76
C ALA A 39 1.97 12.91 -3.81
N ALA A 40 1.45 11.78 -4.31
CA ALA A 40 0.01 11.58 -4.37
C ALA A 40 -0.59 11.52 -2.97
N LEU A 41 0.14 10.94 -2.02
CA LEU A 41 -0.33 10.89 -0.64
C LEU A 41 -0.50 12.28 -0.05
N ARG A 42 0.43 13.17 -0.34
CA ARG A 42 0.32 14.54 0.14
C ARG A 42 -0.91 15.22 -0.44
N GLU A 43 -1.21 14.92 -1.69
CA GLU A 43 -2.38 15.48 -2.33
C GLU A 43 -3.66 14.91 -1.71
N MET A 44 -3.68 13.61 -1.44
CA MET A 44 -4.86 12.99 -0.84
C MET A 44 -5.09 13.45 0.60
N ALA A 45 -4.06 13.85 1.29
CA ALA A 45 -4.22 14.35 2.65
C ALA A 45 -5.12 15.56 2.70
N THR A 46 -5.17 16.35 1.62
CA THR A 46 -6.04 17.51 1.56
C THR A 46 -7.50 17.14 1.31
N LEU A 47 -7.75 15.87 0.98
CA LEU A 47 -9.10 15.38 0.71
C LEU A 47 -9.67 14.60 1.89
N ASP A 48 -9.03 14.71 3.04
CA ASP A 48 -9.51 14.08 4.26
C ASP A 48 -9.53 12.55 4.17
N SER A 49 -8.65 12.00 3.35
CA SER A 49 -8.51 10.55 3.25
C SER A 49 -7.40 10.09 4.16
N GLN A 50 -7.63 8.97 4.83
CA GLN A 50 -6.61 8.39 5.70
C GLN A 50 -5.89 7.29 4.93
N VAL A 51 -4.78 7.65 4.33
CA VAL A 51 -3.97 6.71 3.56
C VAL A 51 -2.52 6.94 3.94
N ARG A 52 -1.81 5.84 4.15
CA ARG A 52 -0.41 5.93 4.55
C ARG A 52 0.39 4.87 3.81
N HIS A 53 1.53 5.26 3.28
CA HIS A 53 2.47 4.33 2.67
C HIS A 53 3.38 3.79 3.76
N VAL A 54 3.39 2.48 3.93
CA VAL A 54 4.17 1.85 5.00
C VAL A 54 5.56 1.49 4.49
N ARG A 55 5.62 0.76 3.37
CA ARG A 55 6.90 0.36 2.78
C ARG A 55 6.66 -0.21 1.41
N SER A 56 7.73 -0.44 0.69
CA SER A 56 7.67 -1.07 -0.62
C SER A 56 8.71 -2.18 -0.69
N TYR A 57 8.39 -3.19 -1.48
CA TYR A 57 9.30 -4.32 -1.72
C TYR A 57 9.47 -4.51 -3.21
N LEU A 58 10.68 -4.79 -3.61
CA LEU A 58 10.98 -5.14 -4.99
C LEU A 58 11.47 -6.58 -4.99
N VAL A 59 10.84 -7.41 -5.81
CA VAL A 59 11.22 -8.81 -5.95
C VAL A 59 11.72 -8.99 -7.39
N PRO A 60 13.00 -8.70 -7.64
CA PRO A 60 13.48 -8.62 -9.02
C PRO A 60 13.42 -9.96 -9.75
N GLY A 61 13.59 -11.06 -9.05
CA GLY A 61 13.54 -12.37 -9.68
C GLY A 61 12.18 -12.67 -10.31
N ASP A 62 11.12 -12.11 -9.74
CA ASP A 62 9.76 -12.32 -10.23
C ASP A 62 9.22 -11.12 -10.98
N GLU A 63 10.03 -10.08 -11.13
CA GLU A 63 9.62 -8.84 -11.79
C GLU A 63 8.37 -8.26 -11.15
N LEU A 64 8.33 -8.28 -9.83
CA LEU A 64 7.20 -7.77 -9.08
C LEU A 64 7.64 -6.70 -8.10
N GLY A 65 6.77 -5.74 -7.89
CA GLY A 65 6.93 -4.77 -6.83
C GLY A 65 5.66 -4.71 -6.01
N PHE A 66 5.82 -4.41 -4.72
CA PHE A 66 4.70 -4.32 -3.81
C PHE A 66 4.81 -3.04 -3.02
N HIS A 67 3.70 -2.32 -2.92
CA HIS A 67 3.60 -1.19 -2.00
C HIS A 67 2.61 -1.58 -0.92
N VAL A 68 3.03 -1.44 0.33
CA VAL A 68 2.16 -1.72 1.46
C VAL A 68 1.55 -0.39 1.89
N VAL A 69 0.24 -0.32 1.86
CA VAL A 69 -0.49 0.91 2.11
C VAL A 69 -1.57 0.64 3.15
N GLU A 70 -1.72 1.55 4.09
CA GLU A 70 -2.83 1.52 5.03
C GLU A 70 -3.86 2.55 4.59
N ALA A 71 -5.11 2.14 4.54
CA ALA A 71 -6.17 3.03 4.07
C ALA A 71 -7.48 2.64 4.71
N ASP A 72 -8.43 3.57 4.69
CA ASP A 72 -9.76 3.31 5.25
C ASP A 72 -10.64 2.53 4.29
N SER A 73 -10.23 2.36 3.04
CA SER A 73 -11.00 1.59 2.07
C SER A 73 -10.14 1.23 0.88
N SER A 74 -10.54 0.21 0.15
CA SER A 74 -9.84 -0.14 -1.08
C SER A 74 -10.03 0.94 -2.14
N ASP A 75 -11.16 1.65 -2.10
CA ASP A 75 -11.38 2.76 -3.04
C ASP A 75 -10.33 3.84 -2.87
N ALA A 76 -9.92 4.11 -1.63
CA ALA A 76 -8.89 5.10 -1.38
C ALA A 76 -7.56 4.65 -1.97
N VAL A 77 -7.27 3.35 -1.91
CA VAL A 77 -6.03 2.82 -2.48
C VAL A 77 -6.05 2.93 -4.00
N ILE A 78 -7.20 2.64 -4.60
CA ILE A 78 -7.35 2.77 -6.05
C ILE A 78 -7.14 4.23 -6.47
N ARG A 79 -7.72 5.15 -5.72
CA ARG A 79 -7.54 6.57 -6.02
C ARG A 79 -6.09 6.99 -5.89
N LEU A 80 -5.42 6.49 -4.87
CA LEU A 80 -4.00 6.79 -4.67
C LEU A 80 -3.18 6.32 -5.86
N ALA A 81 -3.43 5.10 -6.33
CA ALA A 81 -2.68 4.55 -7.45
C ALA A 81 -2.90 5.37 -8.72
N LYS A 82 -4.13 5.82 -8.92
CA LYS A 82 -4.45 6.64 -10.10
C LYS A 82 -3.75 7.99 -10.03
N LEU A 83 -3.76 8.61 -8.87
CA LEU A 83 -3.10 9.90 -8.71
C LEU A 83 -1.59 9.77 -8.91
N ALA A 84 -1.02 8.67 -8.46
CA ALA A 84 0.41 8.44 -8.60
C ALA A 84 0.81 8.00 -10.00
N GLY A 85 -0.16 7.61 -10.82
CA GLY A 85 0.13 7.13 -12.15
C GLY A 85 0.74 5.75 -12.17
N ILE A 86 0.44 4.94 -11.17
CA ILE A 86 0.99 3.60 -11.04
C ILE A 86 0.08 2.60 -11.72
N GLU A 87 0.66 1.75 -12.55
CA GLU A 87 -0.08 0.65 -13.14
C GLU A 87 -0.13 -0.49 -12.14
N VAL A 88 -1.32 -0.84 -11.71
CA VAL A 88 -1.53 -1.82 -10.68
C VAL A 88 -1.95 -3.14 -11.29
N GLU A 89 -1.24 -4.22 -10.91
CA GLU A 89 -1.65 -5.57 -11.31
C GLU A 89 -2.82 -6.02 -10.48
N ARG A 90 -2.74 -5.79 -9.18
CA ARG A 90 -3.87 -6.07 -8.31
C ARG A 90 -3.66 -5.43 -6.95
N ILE A 91 -4.76 -5.31 -6.22
CA ILE A 91 -4.76 -4.79 -4.86
C ILE A 91 -5.44 -5.85 -4.00
N VAL A 92 -4.77 -6.30 -2.94
CA VAL A 92 -5.33 -7.29 -2.04
C VAL A 92 -5.21 -6.79 -0.61
N SER A 93 -6.16 -7.16 0.21
CA SER A 93 -6.07 -6.82 1.62
C SER A 93 -5.02 -7.70 2.28
N ALA A 94 -4.36 -7.17 3.29
CA ALA A 94 -3.29 -7.85 3.99
C ALA A 94 -3.46 -7.64 5.47
N ILE A 95 -2.98 -8.59 6.24
CA ILE A 95 -3.00 -8.50 7.69
C ILE A 95 -1.56 -8.42 8.15
N ASP A 96 -1.27 -7.38 8.92
CA ASP A 96 0.06 -7.18 9.47
C ASP A 96 0.15 -7.96 10.78
N ILE A 97 1.01 -8.95 10.80
CA ILE A 97 1.19 -9.78 11.98
C ILE A 97 2.56 -9.54 12.55
N ASP A 98 2.59 -9.00 13.75
CA ASP A 98 3.85 -8.77 14.44
C ASP A 98 4.31 -10.07 15.07
N PRO A 99 5.45 -10.61 14.67
CA PRO A 99 5.91 -11.90 15.20
C PRO A 99 6.16 -11.88 16.70
N ASP A 100 6.43 -10.71 17.26
CA ASP A 100 6.66 -10.60 18.68
C ASP A 100 5.38 -10.46 19.48
N ARG A 101 4.24 -10.31 18.82
CA ARG A 101 2.97 -10.10 19.48
C ARG A 101 1.93 -11.09 19.05
N ARG A 102 2.36 -12.25 18.59
CA ARG A 102 1.40 -13.17 18.17
C ARG A 102 0.74 -13.70 19.32
N SER A 103 0.15 -13.62 19.84
CA SER A 103 -0.50 -14.05 20.91
C SER A 103 -1.54 -14.80 20.74
N GLU A 104 -1.63 -14.83 20.73
CA GLU A 104 -2.45 -15.14 20.66
C GLU A 104 -2.92 -15.30 20.53
#